data_0bb465ea84c7262237034fa9c38d9659
#
_entry.id   0bb465ea84c7262237034fa9c38d9659
#
_cell.length_a   1.000
_cell.length_b   1.000
_cell.length_c   1.000
_cell.angle_alpha   90.00
_cell.angle_beta   90.00
_cell.angle_gamma   90.00
#
_symmetry.space_group_name_H-M   'P 1'
#
loop_
_entity.id
_entity.type
_entity.pdbx_description
1 polymer ?
#
loop_
_entity_poly.entity_id
_entity_poly.type
_entity_poly.pdbx_seq_one_letter_code
_entity_poly.pdbx_strand_id
1 'polypeptide(L)'
;TPRGTLPEEAMQPADALRVWRTLPKWEENAPRPPPASHAITPLEVRARLAHILGEGAESRAGQADFANVCINAFAPRSMPGDPTVLLAEAGTGTGKTLGYIAPASIWAERNDGPVWISTYTRHLQRQIEQETRRLYPDSATHRQKVVLRKGRENYLCLLNMEEAVNTATSRPAGVSIALVMLARWALATADGDLMGGDLP
;
A
#
# COMPACT_ATOMS: atom_id res chain seq x y z
N THR A 1 14.59 1.81 4.59
CA THR A 1 15.91 2.29 4.16
C THR A 1 16.14 3.63 4.83
N PRO A 2 17.29 3.88 5.50
CA PRO A 2 17.56 5.17 6.11
C PRO A 2 17.64 6.24 5.01
N ARG A 3 16.98 7.38 5.22
CA ARG A 3 17.07 8.55 4.35
C ARG A 3 18.53 8.97 4.29
N GLY A 4 19.13 8.90 3.11
CA GLY A 4 20.46 9.45 2.89
C GLY A 4 20.45 10.94 3.21
N THR A 5 21.33 11.37 4.08
CA THR A 5 21.64 12.77 4.29
C THR A 5 22.12 13.35 2.96
N LEU A 6 21.44 14.37 2.47
CA LEU A 6 21.89 15.12 1.29
C LEU A 6 23.30 15.69 1.57
N PRO A 7 24.26 15.56 0.65
CA PRO A 7 25.54 16.22 0.80
C PRO A 7 25.34 17.73 0.84
N GLU A 8 25.96 18.37 1.83
CA GLU A 8 25.88 19.80 2.11
C GLU A 8 26.69 20.66 1.12
N GLU A 9 27.12 20.11 -0.01
CA GLU A 9 27.73 20.87 -1.10
C GLU A 9 26.70 21.74 -1.77
N ALA A 10 26.95 23.03 -1.82
CA ALA A 10 26.11 24.09 -2.35
C ALA A 10 25.61 23.71 -3.76
N MET A 11 24.41 23.15 -3.82
CA MET A 11 23.73 22.75 -5.03
C MET A 11 23.46 24.01 -5.85
N GLN A 12 23.91 24.08 -7.09
CA GLN A 12 23.62 25.18 -8.01
C GLN A 12 22.10 25.35 -8.08
N PRO A 13 21.55 26.59 -8.04
CA PRO A 13 20.10 26.81 -8.07
C PRO A 13 19.38 26.10 -9.20
N ALA A 14 20.02 25.91 -10.35
CA ALA A 14 19.48 25.17 -11.49
C ALA A 14 19.37 23.64 -11.22
N ASP A 15 20.21 23.10 -10.33
CA ASP A 15 20.18 21.67 -10.00
C ASP A 15 19.12 21.36 -8.94
N ALA A 16 18.69 22.35 -8.14
CA ALA A 16 17.66 22.19 -7.12
C ALA A 16 16.30 21.73 -7.69
N LEU A 17 16.02 22.03 -8.96
CA LEU A 17 14.81 21.58 -9.64
C LEU A 17 14.93 20.20 -10.28
N ARG A 18 16.16 19.69 -10.47
CA ARG A 18 16.44 18.41 -11.14
C ARG A 18 16.40 17.23 -10.16
N VAL A 19 15.34 17.17 -9.37
CA VAL A 19 15.17 16.19 -8.28
C VAL A 19 15.32 14.74 -8.73
N TRP A 20 15.01 14.41 -9.99
CA TRP A 20 15.16 13.07 -10.55
C TRP A 20 16.62 12.56 -10.56
N ARG A 21 17.61 13.46 -10.43
CA ARG A 21 19.03 13.08 -10.34
C ARG A 21 19.45 12.63 -8.94
N THR A 22 18.72 13.09 -7.91
CA THR A 22 19.03 12.81 -6.50
C THR A 22 18.14 11.73 -5.90
N LEU A 23 16.99 11.43 -6.53
CA LEU A 23 16.13 10.35 -6.09
C LEU A 23 16.80 8.99 -6.33
N PRO A 24 16.56 8.01 -5.44
CA PRO A 24 17.06 6.66 -5.63
C PRO A 24 16.63 6.12 -7.01
N LYS A 25 17.59 5.58 -7.75
CA LYS A 25 17.26 4.86 -8.98
C LYS A 25 16.55 3.58 -8.63
N TRP A 26 15.58 3.21 -9.48
CA TRP A 26 14.96 1.91 -9.37
C TRP A 26 16.00 0.82 -9.65
N GLU A 27 16.10 -0.15 -8.76
CA GLU A 27 16.98 -1.30 -8.92
C GLU A 27 16.15 -2.53 -9.28
N GLU A 28 16.57 -3.28 -10.26
CA GLU A 28 16.04 -4.61 -10.53
C GLU A 28 16.55 -5.58 -9.48
N ASN A 29 15.68 -5.95 -8.58
CA ASN A 29 15.96 -7.01 -7.62
C ASN A 29 15.61 -8.37 -8.25
N ALA A 30 16.35 -9.40 -7.87
CA ALA A 30 15.99 -10.76 -8.22
C ALA A 30 14.52 -11.05 -7.77
N PRO A 31 13.74 -11.79 -8.58
CA PRO A 31 12.38 -12.14 -8.21
C PRO A 31 12.39 -12.89 -6.87
N ARG A 32 11.45 -12.52 -5.99
CA ARG A 32 11.30 -13.20 -4.71
C ARG A 32 10.97 -14.68 -4.94
N PRO A 33 11.43 -15.58 -4.06
CA PRO A 33 11.01 -16.98 -4.14
C PRO A 33 9.48 -17.06 -4.03
N PRO A 34 8.87 -18.09 -4.63
CA PRO A 34 7.44 -18.30 -4.51
C PRO A 34 7.06 -18.46 -3.03
N PRO A 35 5.86 -17.99 -2.62
CA PRO A 35 5.40 -18.15 -1.26
C PRO A 35 5.24 -19.63 -0.90
N ALA A 36 5.38 -19.96 0.39
CA ALA A 36 5.06 -21.26 0.91
C ALA A 36 3.55 -21.56 0.77
N SER A 37 3.13 -22.80 1.06
CA SER A 37 1.73 -23.24 0.92
C SER A 37 1.22 -23.87 2.22
N HIS A 38 1.42 -23.16 3.34
CA HIS A 38 0.92 -23.64 4.64
C HIS A 38 -0.54 -23.21 4.82
N ALA A 39 -1.37 -24.17 5.22
CA ALA A 39 -2.77 -23.91 5.51
C ALA A 39 -2.95 -23.00 6.74
N ILE A 40 -4.06 -22.26 6.75
CA ILE A 40 -4.53 -21.49 7.90
C ILE A 40 -5.80 -22.12 8.47
N THR A 41 -6.05 -21.96 9.75
CA THR A 41 -7.15 -22.63 10.45
C THR A 41 -8.25 -21.65 10.86
N PRO A 42 -9.51 -22.11 11.00
CA PRO A 42 -10.61 -21.29 11.52
C PRO A 42 -10.35 -20.71 12.92
N LEU A 43 -9.62 -21.41 13.76
CA LEU A 43 -9.28 -20.96 15.10
C LEU A 43 -8.36 -19.74 15.05
N GLU A 44 -7.34 -19.78 14.21
CA GLU A 44 -6.40 -18.67 14.02
C GLU A 44 -7.09 -17.44 13.43
N VAL A 45 -7.99 -17.64 12.47
CA VAL A 45 -8.74 -16.56 11.86
C VAL A 45 -9.66 -15.88 12.87
N ARG A 46 -10.35 -16.65 13.72
CA ARG A 46 -11.18 -16.11 14.80
C ARG A 46 -10.34 -15.33 15.82
N ALA A 47 -9.19 -15.87 16.22
CA ALA A 47 -8.27 -15.19 17.12
C ALA A 47 -7.75 -13.86 16.50
N ARG A 48 -7.39 -13.86 15.23
CA ARG A 48 -6.98 -12.64 14.48
C ARG A 48 -8.10 -11.62 14.40
N LEU A 49 -9.32 -12.04 14.10
CA LEU A 49 -10.51 -11.17 14.09
C LEU A 49 -10.74 -10.51 15.45
N ALA A 50 -10.72 -11.30 16.53
CA ALA A 50 -10.86 -10.80 17.88
C ALA A 50 -9.77 -9.77 18.24
N HIS A 51 -8.53 -10.05 17.84
CA HIS A 51 -7.41 -9.12 18.04
C HIS A 51 -7.62 -7.78 17.31
N ILE A 52 -8.07 -7.80 16.06
CA ILE A 52 -8.30 -6.58 15.27
C ILE A 52 -9.48 -5.78 15.81
N LEU A 53 -10.54 -6.47 16.26
CA LEU A 53 -11.74 -5.84 16.80
C LEU A 53 -11.49 -5.18 18.16
N GLY A 54 -10.56 -5.71 18.94
CA GLY A 54 -10.23 -5.23 20.30
C GLY A 54 -11.18 -5.76 21.38
N GLU A 55 -10.80 -5.49 22.64
CA GLU A 55 -11.61 -5.90 23.80
C GLU A 55 -12.95 -5.19 23.83
N GLY A 56 -14.01 -5.93 24.16
CA GLY A 56 -15.39 -5.41 24.28
C GLY A 56 -16.12 -5.20 22.95
N ALA A 57 -15.52 -5.55 21.81
CA ALA A 57 -16.22 -5.50 20.53
C ALA A 57 -17.31 -6.56 20.44
N GLU A 58 -18.47 -6.16 19.91
CA GLU A 58 -19.58 -7.08 19.68
C GLU A 58 -19.20 -8.19 18.69
N SER A 59 -19.32 -9.43 19.11
CA SER A 59 -19.10 -10.59 18.24
C SER A 59 -20.26 -10.71 17.25
N ARG A 60 -19.96 -10.59 15.96
CA ARG A 60 -20.92 -10.75 14.87
C ARG A 60 -20.73 -12.12 14.23
N ALA A 61 -21.66 -13.04 14.49
CA ALA A 61 -21.61 -14.39 13.95
C ALA A 61 -21.44 -14.41 12.43
N GLY A 62 -22.17 -13.58 11.69
CA GLY A 62 -22.05 -13.50 10.23
C GLY A 62 -20.66 -13.02 9.74
N GLN A 63 -19.95 -12.20 10.53
CA GLN A 63 -18.57 -11.80 10.20
C GLN A 63 -17.59 -12.97 10.38
N ALA A 64 -17.74 -13.73 11.46
CA ALA A 64 -16.91 -14.91 11.72
C ALA A 64 -17.16 -16.00 10.68
N ASP A 65 -18.42 -16.22 10.30
CA ASP A 65 -18.78 -17.17 9.25
C ASP A 65 -18.19 -16.77 7.90
N PHE A 66 -18.34 -15.49 7.53
CA PHE A 66 -17.75 -14.96 6.31
C PHE A 66 -16.23 -15.12 6.29
N ALA A 67 -15.56 -14.82 7.40
CA ALA A 67 -14.11 -15.00 7.50
C ALA A 67 -13.69 -16.48 7.39
N ASN A 68 -14.46 -17.40 7.97
CA ASN A 68 -14.23 -18.83 7.84
C ASN A 68 -14.39 -19.30 6.37
N VAL A 69 -15.38 -18.80 5.65
CA VAL A 69 -15.54 -19.10 4.22
C VAL A 69 -14.34 -18.58 3.42
N CYS A 70 -13.84 -17.39 3.74
CA CYS A 70 -12.68 -16.81 3.07
C CYS A 70 -11.39 -17.62 3.22
N ILE A 71 -11.27 -18.48 4.23
CA ILE A 71 -10.12 -19.40 4.40
C ILE A 71 -9.93 -20.28 3.16
N ASN A 72 -11.01 -20.69 2.51
CA ASN A 72 -10.94 -21.57 1.35
C ASN A 72 -10.16 -20.96 0.17
N ALA A 73 -10.13 -19.63 0.05
CA ALA A 73 -9.31 -18.95 -0.95
C ALA A 73 -7.80 -19.10 -0.73
N PHE A 74 -7.40 -19.43 0.50
CA PHE A 74 -6.01 -19.59 0.94
C PHE A 74 -5.64 -21.06 1.19
N ALA A 75 -6.49 -21.99 0.79
CA ALA A 75 -6.18 -23.42 0.90
C ALA A 75 -4.97 -23.76 0.02
N PRO A 76 -4.11 -24.71 0.48
CA PRO A 76 -3.03 -25.23 -0.34
C PRO A 76 -3.56 -25.76 -1.68
N ARG A 77 -2.89 -25.41 -2.77
CA ARG A 77 -3.29 -25.85 -4.11
C ARG A 77 -2.91 -27.31 -4.32
N SER A 78 -3.80 -28.07 -4.94
CA SER A 78 -3.53 -29.47 -5.29
C SER A 78 -2.54 -29.60 -6.45
N MET A 79 -2.53 -28.64 -7.38
CA MET A 79 -1.59 -28.58 -8.49
C MET A 79 -1.02 -27.16 -8.68
N PRO A 80 0.28 -27.04 -9.04
CA PRO A 80 0.86 -25.75 -9.38
C PRO A 80 0.13 -25.12 -10.57
N GLY A 81 -0.23 -23.84 -10.45
CA GLY A 81 -0.88 -23.09 -11.53
C GLY A 81 -2.41 -23.12 -11.53
N ASP A 82 -3.03 -24.01 -10.77
CA ASP A 82 -4.50 -24.05 -10.63
C ASP A 82 -4.99 -22.89 -9.75
N PRO A 83 -5.85 -21.98 -10.26
CA PRO A 83 -6.42 -20.93 -9.44
C PRO A 83 -7.56 -21.48 -8.57
N THR A 84 -7.52 -21.20 -7.27
CA THR A 84 -8.70 -21.36 -6.42
C THR A 84 -9.55 -20.10 -6.52
N VAL A 85 -10.81 -20.24 -6.96
CA VAL A 85 -11.77 -19.13 -7.03
C VAL A 85 -12.83 -19.31 -5.95
N LEU A 86 -13.00 -18.29 -5.12
CA LEU A 86 -14.03 -18.22 -4.10
C LEU A 86 -14.93 -17.03 -4.38
N LEU A 87 -16.24 -17.27 -4.52
CA LEU A 87 -17.27 -16.24 -4.56
C LEU A 87 -17.97 -16.23 -3.20
N ALA A 88 -17.84 -15.12 -2.47
CA ALA A 88 -18.45 -14.98 -1.15
C ALA A 88 -19.26 -13.70 -1.09
N GLU A 89 -20.55 -13.82 -0.79
CA GLU A 89 -21.48 -12.72 -0.62
C GLU A 89 -21.89 -12.59 0.85
N ALA A 90 -21.95 -11.36 1.35
CA ALA A 90 -22.49 -11.05 2.64
C ALA A 90 -23.19 -9.69 2.61
N GLY A 91 -24.24 -9.51 3.39
CA GLY A 91 -25.01 -8.28 3.46
C GLY A 91 -24.19 -7.05 3.86
N THR A 92 -24.76 -5.86 3.69
CA THR A 92 -24.12 -4.62 4.16
C THR A 92 -24.01 -4.62 5.69
N GLY A 93 -22.94 -4.04 6.24
CA GLY A 93 -22.74 -3.96 7.69
C GLY A 93 -22.23 -5.23 8.37
N THR A 94 -22.04 -6.35 7.65
CA THR A 94 -21.51 -7.60 8.23
C THR A 94 -20.02 -7.55 8.61
N GLY A 95 -19.31 -6.50 8.25
CA GLY A 95 -17.87 -6.38 8.52
C GLY A 95 -16.98 -7.19 7.54
N LYS A 96 -17.43 -7.34 6.28
CA LYS A 96 -16.71 -8.08 5.24
C LYS A 96 -15.22 -7.73 5.14
N THR A 97 -14.88 -6.44 5.27
CA THR A 97 -13.50 -5.97 5.15
C THR A 97 -12.57 -6.67 6.11
N LEU A 98 -12.91 -6.71 7.39
CA LEU A 98 -12.13 -7.47 8.38
C LEU A 98 -12.24 -8.98 8.16
N GLY A 99 -13.39 -9.44 7.68
CA GLY A 99 -13.64 -10.85 7.39
C GLY A 99 -12.66 -11.44 6.36
N TYR A 100 -12.23 -10.69 5.35
CA TYR A 100 -11.21 -11.16 4.41
C TYR A 100 -9.79 -10.72 4.79
N ILE A 101 -9.61 -9.59 5.49
CA ILE A 101 -8.28 -9.14 5.96
C ILE A 101 -7.69 -10.14 6.96
N ALA A 102 -8.50 -10.69 7.86
CA ALA A 102 -8.01 -11.60 8.89
C ALA A 102 -7.33 -12.86 8.29
N PRO A 103 -7.99 -13.66 7.44
CA PRO A 103 -7.33 -14.83 6.83
C PRO A 103 -6.19 -14.42 5.89
N ALA A 104 -6.33 -13.31 5.12
CA ALA A 104 -5.32 -12.82 4.21
C ALA A 104 -4.01 -12.47 4.94
N SER A 105 -4.11 -11.78 6.08
CA SER A 105 -2.95 -11.39 6.87
C SER A 105 -2.20 -12.58 7.47
N ILE A 106 -2.92 -13.58 7.96
CA ILE A 106 -2.32 -14.82 8.50
C ILE A 106 -1.60 -15.57 7.39
N TRP A 107 -2.26 -15.70 6.24
CA TRP A 107 -1.65 -16.39 5.10
C TRP A 107 -0.38 -15.69 4.62
N ALA A 108 -0.43 -14.37 4.46
CA ALA A 108 0.71 -13.58 4.02
C ALA A 108 1.91 -13.71 4.98
N GLU A 109 1.66 -13.63 6.29
CA GLU A 109 2.71 -13.77 7.31
C GLU A 109 3.29 -15.18 7.37
N ARG A 110 2.44 -16.21 7.26
CA ARG A 110 2.86 -17.60 7.35
C ARG A 110 3.63 -18.09 6.13
N ASN A 111 3.26 -17.60 4.96
CA ASN A 111 3.76 -18.10 3.69
C ASN A 111 4.77 -17.16 3.03
N ASP A 112 5.12 -16.04 3.67
CA ASP A 112 5.96 -14.96 3.11
C ASP A 112 5.50 -14.55 1.70
N GLY A 113 4.18 -14.43 1.52
CA GLY A 113 3.55 -14.17 0.25
C GLY A 113 2.72 -12.89 0.22
N PRO A 114 2.72 -12.14 -0.88
CA PRO A 114 1.89 -10.96 -1.03
C PRO A 114 0.43 -11.34 -1.25
N VAL A 115 -0.48 -10.59 -0.62
CA VAL A 115 -1.91 -10.64 -0.90
C VAL A 115 -2.34 -9.32 -1.55
N TRP A 116 -2.99 -9.41 -2.70
CA TRP A 116 -3.52 -8.25 -3.41
C TRP A 116 -5.00 -8.08 -3.13
N ILE A 117 -5.37 -6.88 -2.64
CA ILE A 117 -6.76 -6.51 -2.41
C ILE A 117 -7.10 -5.37 -3.38
N SER A 118 -7.98 -5.64 -4.34
CA SER A 118 -8.45 -4.66 -5.29
C SER A 118 -9.82 -4.11 -4.87
N THR A 119 -10.00 -2.80 -4.97
CA THR A 119 -11.25 -2.12 -4.66
C THR A 119 -11.63 -1.15 -5.76
N TYR A 120 -12.92 -0.91 -5.90
CA TYR A 120 -13.44 -0.04 -6.95
C TYR A 120 -13.37 1.45 -6.59
N THR A 121 -13.44 1.81 -5.30
CA THR A 121 -13.54 3.22 -4.89
C THR A 121 -12.41 3.64 -3.94
N ARG A 122 -12.05 4.94 -3.99
CA ARG A 122 -11.10 5.54 -3.04
C ARG A 122 -11.58 5.45 -1.59
N HIS A 123 -12.90 5.44 -1.38
CA HIS A 123 -13.47 5.28 -0.04
C HIS A 123 -13.15 3.90 0.53
N LEU A 124 -13.34 2.85 -0.24
CA LEU A 124 -12.99 1.48 0.15
C LEU A 124 -11.48 1.31 0.36
N GLN A 125 -10.63 1.95 -0.44
CA GLN A 125 -9.18 1.96 -0.21
C GLN A 125 -8.83 2.53 1.17
N ARG A 126 -9.40 3.70 1.52
CA ARG A 126 -9.19 4.32 2.85
C ARG A 126 -9.72 3.43 3.98
N GLN A 127 -10.86 2.79 3.79
CA GLN A 127 -11.41 1.87 4.77
C GLN A 127 -10.47 0.69 5.01
N ILE A 128 -9.94 0.07 3.95
CA ILE A 128 -8.97 -1.03 4.07
C ILE A 128 -7.69 -0.56 4.78
N GLU A 129 -7.20 0.63 4.44
CA GLU A 129 -6.05 1.22 5.10
C GLU A 129 -6.29 1.42 6.61
N GLN A 130 -7.45 1.93 7.00
CA GLN A 130 -7.84 2.09 8.41
C GLN A 130 -7.91 0.75 9.14
N GLU A 131 -8.49 -0.28 8.52
CA GLU A 131 -8.59 -1.61 9.12
C GLU A 131 -7.22 -2.29 9.23
N THR A 132 -6.34 -2.11 8.24
CA THR A 132 -4.96 -2.63 8.32
C THR A 132 -4.12 -1.88 9.37
N ARG A 133 -4.42 -0.62 9.69
CA ARG A 133 -3.79 0.10 10.82
C ARG A 133 -4.23 -0.44 12.17
N ARG A 134 -5.44 -0.98 12.29
CA ARG A 134 -5.85 -1.71 13.50
C ARG A 134 -5.10 -3.02 13.65
N LEU A 135 -4.84 -3.70 12.54
CA LEU A 135 -4.06 -4.93 12.53
C LEU A 135 -2.57 -4.68 12.86
N TYR A 136 -2.01 -3.58 12.34
CA TYR A 136 -0.62 -3.18 12.55
C TYR A 136 -0.56 -1.74 13.11
N PRO A 137 -0.77 -1.56 14.42
CA PRO A 137 -0.84 -0.23 15.03
C PRO A 137 0.48 0.54 14.97
N ASP A 138 1.61 -0.18 14.99
CA ASP A 138 2.91 0.45 14.84
C ASP A 138 3.13 0.92 13.39
N SER A 139 3.39 2.22 13.22
CA SER A 139 3.52 2.84 11.90
C SER A 139 4.69 2.29 11.06
N ALA A 140 5.76 1.83 11.70
CA ALA A 140 6.89 1.25 10.98
C ALA A 140 6.52 -0.14 10.43
N THR A 141 5.94 -0.97 11.27
CA THR A 141 5.42 -2.30 10.89
C THR A 141 4.35 -2.18 9.82
N HIS A 142 3.39 -1.23 9.98
CA HIS A 142 2.35 -1.02 8.97
C HIS A 142 2.95 -0.70 7.59
N ARG A 143 3.91 0.24 7.51
CA ARG A 143 4.57 0.59 6.23
C ARG A 143 5.36 -0.56 5.61
N GLN A 144 5.86 -1.49 6.41
CA GLN A 144 6.55 -2.69 5.90
C GLN A 144 5.59 -3.76 5.38
N LYS A 145 4.41 -3.88 6.01
CA LYS A 145 3.43 -4.94 5.75
C LYS A 145 2.35 -4.54 4.74
N VAL A 146 2.02 -3.25 4.65
CA VAL A 146 0.89 -2.75 3.86
C VAL A 146 1.37 -1.69 2.89
N VAL A 147 1.10 -1.90 1.60
CA VAL A 147 1.41 -0.95 0.54
C VAL A 147 0.12 -0.61 -0.20
N LEU A 148 -0.23 0.67 -0.21
CA LEU A 148 -1.33 1.18 -1.03
C LEU A 148 -0.81 1.49 -2.44
N ARG A 149 -1.48 0.93 -3.46
CA ARG A 149 -1.21 1.21 -4.86
C ARG A 149 -2.43 1.88 -5.49
N LYS A 150 -2.22 3.03 -6.10
CA LYS A 150 -3.22 3.78 -6.86
C LYS A 150 -2.92 3.71 -8.35
N GLY A 151 -3.80 4.22 -9.19
CA GLY A 151 -3.53 4.40 -10.61
C GLY A 151 -2.33 5.33 -10.83
N ARG A 152 -1.59 5.09 -11.89
CA ARG A 152 -0.36 5.81 -12.25
C ARG A 152 -0.54 7.33 -12.28
N GLU A 153 -1.70 7.79 -12.68
CA GLU A 153 -2.11 9.19 -12.76
C GLU A 153 -2.14 9.92 -11.40
N ASN A 154 -2.12 9.17 -10.30
CA ASN A 154 -2.09 9.75 -8.94
C ASN A 154 -0.67 10.05 -8.44
N TYR A 155 0.35 9.65 -9.17
CA TYR A 155 1.74 9.82 -8.76
C TYR A 155 2.47 10.85 -9.60
N LEU A 156 3.46 11.53 -9.01
CA LEU A 156 4.33 12.43 -9.72
C LEU A 156 5.09 11.67 -10.82
N CYS A 157 4.91 12.10 -12.07
CA CYS A 157 5.69 11.61 -13.19
C CYS A 157 6.99 12.42 -13.30
N LEU A 158 8.13 11.80 -13.00
CA LEU A 158 9.44 12.45 -13.06
C LEU A 158 9.81 12.90 -14.48
N LEU A 159 9.40 12.17 -15.50
CA LEU A 159 9.61 12.55 -16.91
C LEU A 159 8.86 13.86 -17.24
N ASN A 160 7.57 13.94 -16.87
CA ASN A 160 6.78 15.14 -17.09
C ASN A 160 7.34 16.34 -16.28
N MET A 161 7.87 16.08 -15.09
CA MET A 161 8.51 17.09 -14.28
C MET A 161 9.81 17.59 -14.94
N GLU A 162 10.64 16.69 -15.47
CA GLU A 162 11.85 17.04 -16.19
C GLU A 162 11.54 17.93 -17.40
N GLU A 163 10.55 17.56 -18.21
CA GLU A 163 10.11 18.37 -19.34
C GLU A 163 9.60 19.74 -18.89
N ALA A 164 8.80 19.79 -17.83
CA ALA A 164 8.30 21.04 -17.27
C ALA A 164 9.42 21.96 -16.79
N VAL A 165 10.45 21.42 -16.14
CA VAL A 165 11.64 22.18 -15.69
C VAL A 165 12.45 22.68 -16.88
N ASN A 166 12.69 21.85 -17.89
CA ASN A 166 13.46 22.23 -19.09
C ASN A 166 12.78 23.35 -19.88
N THR A 167 11.45 23.46 -19.80
CA THR A 167 10.66 24.50 -20.47
C THR A 167 10.27 25.67 -19.54
N ALA A 168 10.72 25.66 -18.28
CA ALA A 168 10.29 26.65 -17.27
C ALA A 168 10.62 28.10 -17.64
N THR A 169 11.74 28.34 -18.32
CA THR A 169 12.18 29.68 -18.72
C THR A 169 11.26 30.37 -19.74
N SER A 170 10.50 29.58 -20.49
CA SER A 170 9.50 30.06 -21.47
C SER A 170 8.09 30.16 -20.90
N ARG A 171 7.89 29.83 -19.61
CA ARG A 171 6.58 29.82 -18.95
C ARG A 171 6.38 31.01 -18.03
N PRO A 172 5.12 31.37 -17.67
CA PRO A 172 4.83 32.44 -16.71
C PRO A 172 5.49 32.18 -15.36
N ALA A 173 5.89 33.23 -14.65
CA ALA A 173 6.59 33.14 -13.35
C ALA A 173 5.85 32.27 -12.29
N GLY A 174 4.51 32.26 -12.26
CA GLY A 174 3.72 31.43 -11.37
C GLY A 174 3.96 29.94 -11.56
N VAL A 175 4.22 29.49 -12.79
CA VAL A 175 4.55 28.07 -13.08
C VAL A 175 5.91 27.72 -12.50
N SER A 176 6.88 28.63 -12.57
CA SER A 176 8.21 28.40 -11.99
C SER A 176 8.14 28.24 -10.47
N ILE A 177 7.31 29.03 -9.79
CA ILE A 177 7.09 28.90 -8.33
C ILE A 177 6.47 27.53 -8.01
N ALA A 178 5.44 27.13 -8.74
CA ALA A 178 4.80 25.81 -8.54
C ALA A 178 5.79 24.66 -8.75
N LEU A 179 6.68 24.75 -9.75
CA LEU A 179 7.72 23.76 -9.98
C LEU A 179 8.73 23.68 -8.83
N VAL A 180 9.11 24.81 -8.23
CA VAL A 180 9.98 24.82 -7.04
C VAL A 180 9.30 24.14 -5.86
N MET A 181 8.02 24.44 -5.61
CA MET A 181 7.26 23.79 -4.53
C MET A 181 7.15 22.28 -4.77
N LEU A 182 6.83 21.89 -5.99
CA LEU A 182 6.73 20.47 -6.37
C LEU A 182 8.08 19.74 -6.25
N ALA A 183 9.19 20.39 -6.62
CA ALA A 183 10.53 19.85 -6.46
C ALA A 183 10.89 19.59 -5.00
N ARG A 184 10.60 20.55 -4.12
CA ARG A 184 10.81 20.39 -2.67
C ARG A 184 9.97 19.27 -2.10
N TRP A 185 8.70 19.20 -2.49
CA TRP A 185 7.82 18.14 -2.06
C TRP A 185 8.30 16.77 -2.57
N ALA A 186 8.74 16.66 -3.83
CA ALA A 186 9.24 15.42 -4.41
C ALA A 186 10.44 14.83 -3.65
N LEU A 187 11.28 15.69 -3.05
CA LEU A 187 12.39 15.25 -2.20
C LEU A 187 11.95 14.80 -0.80
N ALA A 188 10.78 15.25 -0.33
CA ALA A 188 10.29 15.03 1.02
C ALA A 188 9.23 13.93 1.11
N THR A 189 8.44 13.74 0.05
CA THR A 189 7.36 12.74 0.01
C THR A 189 7.90 11.32 0.17
N ALA A 190 7.10 10.45 0.80
CA ALA A 190 7.45 9.05 1.01
C ALA A 190 7.16 8.17 -0.21
N ASP A 191 6.16 8.54 -1.02
CA ASP A 191 5.61 7.69 -2.09
C ASP A 191 5.32 8.41 -3.41
N GLY A 192 5.40 9.74 -3.44
CA GLY A 192 5.12 10.55 -4.62
C GLY A 192 3.63 10.66 -4.99
N ASP A 193 2.72 10.32 -4.06
CA ASP A 193 1.27 10.36 -4.28
C ASP A 193 0.72 11.79 -4.20
N LEU A 194 0.41 12.38 -5.35
CA LEU A 194 -0.17 13.72 -5.48
C LEU A 194 -1.53 13.87 -4.79
N MET A 195 -2.20 12.76 -4.48
CA MET A 195 -3.51 12.71 -3.83
C MET A 195 -3.42 12.23 -2.38
N GLY A 196 -2.21 12.06 -1.86
CA GLY A 196 -1.92 11.52 -0.53
C GLY A 196 -2.18 12.48 0.62
N GLY A 197 -2.29 13.78 0.33
CA GLY A 197 -2.57 14.82 1.34
C GLY A 197 -1.32 15.45 1.96
N ASP A 198 -0.11 15.07 1.55
CA ASP A 198 1.16 15.68 1.93
C ASP A 198 1.67 16.69 0.87
N LEU A 199 0.93 16.89 -0.21
CA LEU A 199 1.18 17.93 -1.20
C LEU A 199 0.89 19.30 -0.57
N PRO A 200 1.81 20.29 -0.66
CA PRO A 200 1.66 21.62 -0.07
C PRO A 200 0.54 22.45 -0.69
#